data_18d7bb48bc3c95693bf24b627741174d
#
_entry.id   18d7bb48bc3c95693bf24b627741174d
#
_cell.length_a   1.000
_cell.length_b   1.000
_cell.length_c   1.000
_cell.angle_alpha   90.00
_cell.angle_beta   90.00
_cell.angle_gamma   90.00
#
_symmetry.space_group_name_H-M   'P 1'
#
loop_
_entity.id
_entity.type
_entity.pdbx_description
1 polymer ?
#
loop_
_entity_poly.entity_id
_entity_poly.type
_entity_poly.pdbx_seq_one_letter_code
_entity_poly.pdbx_strand_id
1 'polypeptide(L)'
;MEFDKNYFEAEVREGFYVTSDIKHAWAAQLEVLSDVDKACRENGIQYFAEWGTLLGAIRHHGFIPWDDDMDICMRRPDYNRYLKVAKDIMPEGYEIFDMNTDADNDNAIARIINGRNINCDGIHLEKFHGFPYVAGIDIFPLDYIAADEEDDKFQCDLIDIVWTVEKLARNIENKCNEINLEKAPAELELRLSQVEELCGVTVDRNKSIAQQLLILVDKLSGLYTEKEADYITLMHVWLGNKNYKFPKEYYRKEIRVPIENTEIPVPVEYDAILKI
;
A
#
# COMPACT_ATOMS: atom_id res chain seq x y z
N MET A 1 -2.08 -22.43 -5.46
CA MET A 1 -3.07 -22.88 -4.45
C MET A 1 -4.08 -23.84 -5.07
N GLU A 2 -4.78 -24.69 -4.29
CA GLU A 2 -5.84 -25.55 -4.81
C GLU A 2 -7.20 -25.01 -4.37
N PHE A 3 -8.13 -24.91 -5.33
CA PHE A 3 -9.51 -24.52 -5.08
C PHE A 3 -10.45 -25.67 -5.38
N ASP A 4 -11.56 -25.77 -4.64
CA ASP A 4 -12.65 -26.68 -4.99
C ASP A 4 -13.18 -26.32 -6.40
N LYS A 5 -13.58 -27.32 -7.17
CA LYS A 5 -14.09 -27.09 -8.54
C LYS A 5 -15.30 -26.16 -8.59
N ASN A 6 -16.12 -26.16 -7.55
CA ASN A 6 -17.30 -25.32 -7.45
C ASN A 6 -16.97 -23.87 -6.99
N TYR A 7 -15.74 -23.62 -6.55
CA TYR A 7 -15.35 -22.27 -6.09
C TYR A 7 -15.59 -21.21 -7.16
N PHE A 8 -15.33 -21.52 -8.41
CA PHE A 8 -15.44 -20.59 -9.53
C PHE A 8 -16.87 -20.42 -10.08
N GLU A 9 -17.85 -21.16 -9.55
CA GLU A 9 -19.25 -20.99 -9.93
C GLU A 9 -19.79 -19.69 -9.32
N ALA A 10 -20.60 -18.95 -10.12
CA ALA A 10 -21.27 -17.74 -9.62
C ALA A 10 -22.24 -18.10 -8.50
N GLU A 11 -22.33 -17.25 -7.50
CA GLU A 11 -23.21 -17.46 -6.34
C GLU A 11 -23.77 -16.15 -5.79
N VAL A 12 -24.72 -16.25 -4.87
CA VAL A 12 -25.19 -15.10 -4.09
C VAL A 12 -24.63 -15.20 -2.68
N ARG A 13 -23.76 -14.26 -2.28
CA ARG A 13 -23.25 -14.10 -0.92
C ARG A 13 -23.89 -12.87 -0.31
N GLU A 14 -24.59 -12.98 0.81
CA GLU A 14 -25.25 -11.88 1.53
C GLU A 14 -26.12 -10.96 0.64
N GLY A 15 -26.81 -11.54 -0.33
CA GLY A 15 -27.67 -10.81 -1.26
C GLY A 15 -26.95 -10.16 -2.44
N PHE A 16 -25.61 -10.22 -2.49
CA PHE A 16 -24.81 -9.75 -3.62
C PHE A 16 -24.49 -10.90 -4.59
N TYR A 17 -24.64 -10.64 -5.89
CA TYR A 17 -24.32 -11.63 -6.92
C TYR A 17 -22.84 -11.57 -7.29
N VAL A 18 -22.10 -12.55 -6.81
CA VAL A 18 -20.67 -12.73 -7.10
C VAL A 18 -20.54 -13.55 -8.38
N THR A 19 -19.97 -12.95 -9.41
CA THR A 19 -19.77 -13.63 -10.71
C THR A 19 -18.58 -14.58 -10.68
N SER A 20 -18.51 -15.49 -11.64
CA SER A 20 -17.35 -16.34 -11.86
C SER A 20 -16.06 -15.52 -12.08
N ASP A 21 -16.15 -14.42 -12.83
CA ASP A 21 -14.99 -13.55 -13.12
C ASP A 21 -14.42 -12.91 -11.87
N ILE A 22 -15.27 -12.43 -10.95
CA ILE A 22 -14.86 -11.90 -9.64
C ILE A 22 -14.11 -13.00 -8.86
N LYS A 23 -14.60 -14.23 -8.84
CA LYS A 23 -13.95 -15.34 -8.15
C LYS A 23 -12.59 -15.72 -8.75
N HIS A 24 -12.44 -15.64 -10.07
CA HIS A 24 -11.13 -15.78 -10.70
C HIS A 24 -10.17 -14.65 -10.32
N ALA A 25 -10.66 -13.40 -10.21
CA ALA A 25 -9.87 -12.27 -9.73
C ALA A 25 -9.42 -12.48 -8.27
N TRP A 26 -10.32 -12.88 -7.38
CA TRP A 26 -9.99 -13.21 -5.98
C TRP A 26 -8.96 -14.34 -5.88
N ALA A 27 -9.14 -15.42 -6.66
CA ALA A 27 -8.18 -16.51 -6.68
C ALA A 27 -6.78 -16.07 -7.13
N ALA A 28 -6.71 -15.19 -8.14
CA ALA A 28 -5.45 -14.63 -8.60
C ALA A 28 -4.78 -13.74 -7.53
N GLN A 29 -5.54 -12.93 -6.80
CA GLN A 29 -5.01 -12.14 -5.67
C GLN A 29 -4.54 -13.03 -4.52
N LEU A 30 -5.25 -14.12 -4.22
CA LEU A 30 -4.83 -15.09 -3.21
C LEU A 30 -3.53 -15.81 -3.58
N GLU A 31 -3.26 -16.05 -4.88
CA GLU A 31 -1.94 -16.54 -5.32
C GLU A 31 -0.84 -15.51 -5.06
N VAL A 32 -1.10 -14.21 -5.36
CA VAL A 32 -0.17 -13.14 -5.01
C VAL A 32 0.07 -13.11 -3.51
N LEU A 33 -1.01 -13.18 -2.70
CA LEU A 33 -0.91 -13.22 -1.23
C LEU A 33 -0.08 -14.40 -0.74
N SER A 34 -0.29 -15.59 -1.31
CA SER A 34 0.44 -16.81 -0.95
C SER A 34 1.95 -16.65 -1.16
N ASP A 35 2.35 -16.05 -2.29
CA ASP A 35 3.76 -15.80 -2.60
C ASP A 35 4.34 -14.70 -1.68
N VAL A 36 3.59 -13.63 -1.40
CA VAL A 36 3.98 -12.57 -0.44
C VAL A 36 4.12 -13.15 0.96
N ASP A 37 3.16 -13.94 1.42
CA ASP A 37 3.17 -14.56 2.75
C ASP A 37 4.40 -15.47 2.92
N LYS A 38 4.67 -16.31 1.92
CA LYS A 38 5.86 -17.17 1.92
C LYS A 38 7.14 -16.35 2.00
N ALA A 39 7.27 -15.33 1.13
CA ALA A 39 8.44 -14.47 1.10
C ALA A 39 8.62 -13.71 2.42
N CYS A 40 7.57 -13.19 3.00
CA CYS A 40 7.59 -12.49 4.29
C CYS A 40 8.02 -13.44 5.43
N ARG A 41 7.43 -14.62 5.52
CA ARG A 41 7.79 -15.61 6.56
C ARG A 41 9.24 -16.07 6.47
N GLU A 42 9.72 -16.38 5.28
CA GLU A 42 11.10 -16.83 5.06
C GLU A 42 12.14 -15.74 5.39
N ASN A 43 11.75 -14.46 5.32
CA ASN A 43 12.61 -13.33 5.61
C ASN A 43 12.31 -12.64 6.95
N GLY A 44 11.40 -13.20 7.77
CA GLY A 44 11.02 -12.66 9.07
C GLY A 44 10.42 -11.25 9.00
N ILE A 45 9.68 -10.95 7.96
CA ILE A 45 8.94 -9.71 7.75
C ILE A 45 7.50 -9.92 8.23
N GLN A 46 7.01 -9.05 9.10
CA GLN A 46 5.65 -9.12 9.61
C GLN A 46 4.74 -8.19 8.81
N TYR A 47 3.55 -8.70 8.43
CA TYR A 47 2.49 -7.93 7.80
C TYR A 47 1.13 -8.31 8.40
N PHE A 48 0.11 -7.53 8.11
CA PHE A 48 -1.25 -7.75 8.58
C PHE A 48 -2.25 -7.39 7.48
N ALA A 49 -3.39 -8.07 7.47
CA ALA A 49 -4.53 -7.62 6.68
C ALA A 49 -4.99 -6.23 7.14
N GLU A 50 -5.40 -5.39 6.18
CA GLU A 50 -5.87 -4.04 6.47
C GLU A 50 -7.26 -3.81 5.83
N TRP A 51 -8.01 -2.88 6.35
CA TRP A 51 -9.32 -2.40 5.86
C TRP A 51 -10.31 -3.50 5.43
N GLY A 52 -10.71 -3.50 4.14
CA GLY A 52 -11.65 -4.46 3.56
C GLY A 52 -11.15 -5.89 3.68
N THR A 53 -9.86 -6.12 3.51
CA THR A 53 -9.24 -7.44 3.67
C THR A 53 -9.31 -7.94 5.12
N LEU A 54 -9.02 -7.08 6.11
CA LEU A 54 -9.17 -7.42 7.54
C LEU A 54 -10.64 -7.70 7.87
N LEU A 55 -11.54 -6.82 7.49
CA LEU A 55 -12.97 -6.98 7.76
C LEU A 55 -13.54 -8.24 7.08
N GLY A 56 -13.15 -8.50 5.84
CA GLY A 56 -13.52 -9.69 5.09
C GLY A 56 -13.08 -10.97 5.75
N ALA A 57 -11.80 -11.04 6.15
CA ALA A 57 -11.26 -12.21 6.83
C ALA A 57 -11.99 -12.51 8.15
N ILE A 58 -12.29 -11.49 8.96
CA ILE A 58 -12.96 -11.68 10.26
C ILE A 58 -14.46 -11.97 10.11
N ARG A 59 -15.17 -11.25 9.23
CA ARG A 59 -16.64 -11.31 9.14
C ARG A 59 -17.12 -12.38 8.18
N HIS A 60 -16.44 -12.54 7.03
CA HIS A 60 -16.87 -13.42 5.94
C HIS A 60 -16.01 -14.66 5.83
N HIS A 61 -14.86 -14.72 6.50
CA HIS A 61 -13.80 -15.74 6.28
C HIS A 61 -13.37 -15.82 4.81
N GLY A 62 -13.42 -14.66 4.12
CA GLY A 62 -13.18 -14.49 2.70
C GLY A 62 -13.26 -13.03 2.31
N PHE A 63 -13.38 -12.77 1.01
CA PHE A 63 -13.64 -11.41 0.53
C PHE A 63 -15.02 -10.91 0.95
N ILE A 64 -15.13 -9.61 1.17
CA ILE A 64 -16.42 -8.96 1.22
C ILE A 64 -17.06 -9.11 -0.18
N PRO A 65 -18.35 -9.53 -0.31
CA PRO A 65 -18.89 -9.94 -1.61
C PRO A 65 -18.83 -8.91 -2.75
N TRP A 66 -18.74 -7.62 -2.40
CA TRP A 66 -18.67 -6.48 -3.35
C TRP A 66 -17.29 -5.83 -3.40
N ASP A 67 -16.28 -6.47 -2.80
CA ASP A 67 -14.90 -5.99 -2.75
C ASP A 67 -14.06 -6.69 -3.80
N ASP A 68 -13.14 -5.98 -4.44
CA ASP A 68 -12.34 -6.49 -5.55
C ASP A 68 -10.83 -6.29 -5.38
N ASP A 69 -10.39 -5.75 -4.25
CA ASP A 69 -9.00 -5.50 -3.91
C ASP A 69 -8.55 -6.22 -2.63
N MET A 70 -7.26 -6.20 -2.40
CA MET A 70 -6.63 -6.75 -1.21
C MET A 70 -5.57 -5.79 -0.68
N ASP A 71 -5.74 -5.41 0.58
CA ASP A 71 -4.89 -4.49 1.30
C ASP A 71 -4.17 -5.18 2.46
N ILE A 72 -2.88 -4.95 2.56
CA ILE A 72 -2.08 -5.33 3.73
C ILE A 72 -1.29 -4.14 4.26
N CYS A 73 -0.94 -4.18 5.52
CA CYS A 73 -0.08 -3.18 6.13
C CYS A 73 1.15 -3.82 6.78
N MET A 74 2.21 -3.05 6.86
CA MET A 74 3.45 -3.42 7.54
C MET A 74 3.89 -2.27 8.44
N ARG A 75 4.39 -2.57 9.65
CA ARG A 75 5.05 -1.53 10.44
C ARG A 75 6.22 -0.95 9.65
N ARG A 76 6.49 0.35 9.78
CA ARG A 76 7.52 1.06 9.00
C ARG A 76 8.86 0.32 8.88
N PRO A 77 9.44 -0.29 9.93
CA PRO A 77 10.68 -1.04 9.80
C PRO A 77 10.55 -2.29 8.91
N ASP A 78 9.41 -3.00 8.98
CA ASP A 78 9.14 -4.18 8.15
C ASP A 78 8.86 -3.76 6.70
N TYR A 79 8.08 -2.68 6.48
CA TYR A 79 7.83 -2.09 5.17
C TYR A 79 9.14 -1.71 4.46
N ASN A 80 9.99 -0.94 5.14
CA ASN A 80 11.28 -0.53 4.58
C ASN A 80 12.20 -1.72 4.30
N ARG A 81 12.13 -2.79 5.10
CA ARG A 81 12.89 -4.02 4.87
C ARG A 81 12.33 -4.79 3.68
N TYR A 82 11.00 -4.91 3.58
CA TYR A 82 10.33 -5.55 2.46
C TYR A 82 10.71 -4.90 1.13
N LEU A 83 10.56 -3.58 1.00
CA LEU A 83 10.90 -2.87 -0.24
C LEU A 83 12.35 -3.07 -0.70
N LYS A 84 13.29 -3.23 0.24
CA LYS A 84 14.70 -3.47 -0.09
C LYS A 84 14.96 -4.84 -0.69
N VAL A 85 14.20 -5.86 -0.26
CA VAL A 85 14.48 -7.26 -0.61
C VAL A 85 13.41 -7.87 -1.53
N ALA A 86 12.24 -7.22 -1.67
CA ALA A 86 11.08 -7.79 -2.35
C ALA A 86 11.40 -8.27 -3.77
N LYS A 87 12.19 -7.51 -4.53
CA LYS A 87 12.61 -7.88 -5.88
C LYS A 87 13.42 -9.18 -5.93
N ASP A 88 14.17 -9.47 -4.86
CA ASP A 88 15.05 -10.65 -4.79
C ASP A 88 14.33 -11.87 -4.19
N ILE A 89 13.30 -11.64 -3.36
CA ILE A 89 12.58 -12.70 -2.64
C ILE A 89 11.26 -13.11 -3.31
N MET A 90 10.71 -12.27 -4.17
CA MET A 90 9.48 -12.61 -4.91
C MET A 90 9.80 -13.46 -6.14
N PRO A 91 8.90 -14.38 -6.54
CA PRO A 91 9.06 -15.16 -7.75
C PRO A 91 9.24 -14.29 -9.00
N GLU A 92 9.89 -14.83 -10.03
CA GLU A 92 10.02 -14.18 -11.33
C GLU A 92 8.62 -13.87 -11.93
N GLY A 93 8.51 -12.69 -12.56
CA GLY A 93 7.27 -12.21 -13.19
C GLY A 93 6.45 -11.27 -12.31
N TYR A 94 6.77 -11.16 -11.00
CA TYR A 94 6.17 -10.14 -10.15
C TYR A 94 6.84 -8.78 -10.36
N GLU A 95 6.06 -7.73 -10.27
CA GLU A 95 6.55 -6.35 -10.24
C GLU A 95 6.12 -5.65 -8.96
N ILE A 96 7.06 -4.88 -8.40
CA ILE A 96 6.83 -4.09 -7.20
C ILE A 96 6.92 -2.61 -7.60
N PHE A 97 5.85 -1.90 -7.31
CA PHE A 97 5.74 -0.47 -7.51
C PHE A 97 5.81 0.22 -6.16
N ASP A 98 6.66 1.21 -6.08
CA ASP A 98 6.74 2.16 -4.99
C ASP A 98 7.16 3.52 -5.53
N MET A 99 7.24 4.52 -4.69
CA MET A 99 7.64 5.86 -5.08
C MET A 99 9.08 5.95 -5.64
N ASN A 100 9.93 4.93 -5.44
CA ASN A 100 11.30 4.90 -5.95
C ASN A 100 11.40 4.21 -7.30
N THR A 101 10.53 3.23 -7.58
CA THR A 101 10.59 2.37 -8.76
C THR A 101 9.67 2.82 -9.88
N ASP A 102 8.65 3.61 -9.58
CA ASP A 102 7.67 4.08 -10.55
C ASP A 102 7.42 5.59 -10.41
N ALA A 103 7.79 6.35 -11.45
CA ALA A 103 7.60 7.80 -11.48
C ALA A 103 6.11 8.20 -11.61
N ASP A 104 5.28 7.31 -12.14
CA ASP A 104 3.84 7.52 -12.28
C ASP A 104 3.08 7.20 -10.97
N ASN A 105 3.74 6.59 -9.98
CA ASN A 105 3.15 6.37 -8.67
C ASN A 105 2.84 7.72 -8.02
N ASP A 106 1.59 7.92 -7.65
CA ASP A 106 1.06 9.12 -7.02
C ASP A 106 0.71 8.94 -5.53
N ASN A 107 0.98 7.75 -4.99
CA ASN A 107 0.70 7.38 -3.60
C ASN A 107 1.98 6.96 -2.86
N ALA A 108 2.08 7.32 -1.58
CA ALA A 108 3.17 6.91 -0.70
C ALA A 108 2.97 5.49 -0.14
N ILE A 109 2.56 4.55 -1.00
CA ILE A 109 2.38 3.13 -0.70
C ILE A 109 3.15 2.28 -1.70
N ALA A 110 3.30 1.01 -1.41
CA ALA A 110 3.79 0.05 -2.38
C ALA A 110 2.64 -0.82 -2.91
N ARG A 111 2.83 -1.35 -4.10
CA ARG A 111 1.94 -2.36 -4.72
C ARG A 111 2.78 -3.48 -5.30
N ILE A 112 2.34 -4.71 -5.11
CA ILE A 112 2.89 -5.87 -5.80
C ILE A 112 1.85 -6.44 -6.76
N ILE A 113 2.25 -6.72 -8.00
CA ILE A 113 1.36 -7.25 -9.04
C ILE A 113 2.00 -8.45 -9.75
N ASN A 114 1.15 -9.28 -10.34
CA ASN A 114 1.54 -10.47 -11.11
C ASN A 114 2.03 -10.20 -12.54
N GLY A 115 2.29 -8.95 -12.88
CA GLY A 115 2.75 -8.46 -14.19
C GLY A 115 1.96 -7.24 -14.67
N ARG A 116 2.54 -6.42 -15.59
CA ARG A 116 1.97 -5.14 -16.05
C ARG A 116 0.87 -5.27 -17.10
N ASN A 117 0.79 -6.41 -17.77
CA ASN A 117 -0.04 -6.55 -18.96
C ASN A 117 -0.97 -7.75 -18.82
N ILE A 118 -2.04 -7.74 -19.60
CA ILE A 118 -2.87 -8.93 -19.80
C ILE A 118 -1.96 -10.05 -20.32
N ASN A 119 -2.00 -11.19 -19.66
CA ASN A 119 -1.19 -12.34 -19.99
C ASN A 119 -2.07 -13.59 -20.17
N CYS A 120 -2.14 -14.07 -21.42
CA CYS A 120 -2.89 -15.28 -21.78
C CYS A 120 -1.99 -16.51 -21.99
N ASP A 121 -0.72 -16.46 -21.53
CA ASP A 121 0.16 -17.60 -21.57
C ASP A 121 -0.37 -18.74 -20.68
N GLY A 122 -0.21 -19.98 -21.13
CA GLY A 122 -0.75 -21.15 -20.42
C GLY A 122 -0.21 -21.31 -19.01
N ILE A 123 1.08 -21.01 -18.79
CA ILE A 123 1.71 -21.09 -17.45
C ILE A 123 1.12 -20.04 -16.52
N HIS A 124 0.93 -18.81 -17.03
CA HIS A 124 0.31 -17.73 -16.26
C HIS A 124 -1.13 -18.08 -15.89
N LEU A 125 -1.94 -18.51 -16.87
CA LEU A 125 -3.34 -18.88 -16.63
C LEU A 125 -3.48 -20.07 -15.66
N GLU A 126 -2.57 -21.05 -15.73
CA GLU A 126 -2.56 -22.16 -14.78
C GLU A 126 -2.27 -21.65 -13.37
N LYS A 127 -1.25 -20.81 -13.18
CA LYS A 127 -0.88 -20.24 -11.87
C LYS A 127 -1.98 -19.36 -11.29
N PHE A 128 -2.60 -18.50 -12.11
CA PHE A 128 -3.58 -17.51 -11.67
C PHE A 128 -5.03 -17.92 -12.00
N HIS A 129 -5.30 -19.21 -12.01
CA HIS A 129 -6.64 -19.81 -12.11
C HIS A 129 -7.49 -19.30 -13.28
N GLY A 130 -6.88 -19.13 -14.44
CA GLY A 130 -7.57 -18.65 -15.64
C GLY A 130 -7.76 -17.14 -15.71
N PHE A 131 -7.26 -16.36 -14.74
CA PHE A 131 -7.37 -14.90 -14.71
C PHE A 131 -6.23 -14.26 -15.52
N PRO A 132 -6.51 -13.64 -16.68
CA PRO A 132 -5.46 -13.09 -17.55
C PRO A 132 -5.05 -11.67 -17.19
N TYR A 133 -5.80 -10.99 -16.32
CA TYR A 133 -5.59 -9.59 -15.99
C TYR A 133 -4.57 -9.40 -14.87
N VAL A 134 -4.21 -8.14 -14.63
CA VAL A 134 -3.34 -7.78 -13.52
C VAL A 134 -4.06 -8.02 -12.20
N ALA A 135 -3.44 -8.82 -11.34
CA ALA A 135 -3.85 -9.01 -9.95
C ALA A 135 -2.74 -8.53 -9.03
N GLY A 136 -3.09 -7.89 -7.93
CA GLY A 136 -2.09 -7.33 -7.01
C GLY A 136 -2.60 -7.11 -5.61
N ILE A 137 -1.69 -6.63 -4.75
CA ILE A 137 -1.94 -6.30 -3.36
C ILE A 137 -1.33 -4.94 -3.08
N ASP A 138 -2.08 -4.07 -2.43
CA ASP A 138 -1.60 -2.81 -1.92
C ASP A 138 -0.98 -2.99 -0.53
N ILE A 139 0.19 -2.36 -0.33
CA ILE A 139 0.98 -2.53 0.89
C ILE A 139 1.19 -1.16 1.52
N PHE A 140 0.58 -0.98 2.68
CA PHE A 140 0.56 0.29 3.41
C PHE A 140 1.60 0.32 4.53
N PRO A 141 2.41 1.40 4.64
CA PRO A 141 3.26 1.60 5.80
C PRO A 141 2.44 2.03 7.01
N LEU A 142 2.61 1.36 8.14
CA LEU A 142 2.15 1.82 9.44
C LEU A 142 3.25 2.66 10.09
N ASP A 143 2.97 3.94 10.28
CA ASP A 143 3.89 4.93 10.81
C ASP A 143 3.63 5.25 12.27
N TYR A 144 4.69 5.61 12.97
CA TYR A 144 4.65 5.99 14.37
C TYR A 144 4.30 7.47 14.49
N ILE A 145 3.31 7.79 15.32
CA ILE A 145 2.90 9.16 15.64
C ILE A 145 3.81 9.68 16.75
N ALA A 146 4.38 10.86 16.59
CA ALA A 146 5.16 11.49 17.65
C ALA A 146 4.38 11.54 18.97
N ALA A 147 5.04 11.23 20.09
CA ALA A 147 4.40 11.26 21.40
C ALA A 147 4.11 12.69 21.85
N ASP A 148 4.90 13.68 21.42
CA ASP A 148 4.67 15.09 21.65
C ASP A 148 3.69 15.67 20.61
N GLU A 149 2.65 16.38 21.06
CA GLU A 149 1.61 16.92 20.19
C GLU A 149 2.12 18.05 19.26
N GLU A 150 3.11 18.83 19.69
CA GLU A 150 3.70 19.88 18.85
C GLU A 150 4.54 19.27 17.74
N ASP A 151 5.28 18.20 18.05
CA ASP A 151 6.04 17.42 17.08
C ASP A 151 5.14 16.70 16.06
N ASP A 152 4.05 16.04 16.50
CA ASP A 152 3.05 15.43 15.60
C ASP A 152 2.45 16.48 14.67
N LYS A 153 2.04 17.61 15.24
CA LYS A 153 1.48 18.70 14.45
C LYS A 153 2.48 19.21 13.42
N PHE A 154 3.72 19.43 13.83
CA PHE A 154 4.77 19.92 12.94
C PHE A 154 5.06 18.93 11.81
N GLN A 155 5.16 17.63 12.11
CA GLN A 155 5.30 16.58 11.11
C GLN A 155 4.14 16.59 10.11
N CYS A 156 2.91 16.65 10.59
CA CYS A 156 1.71 16.66 9.73
C CYS A 156 1.67 17.91 8.84
N ASP A 157 1.99 19.08 9.40
CA ASP A 157 2.05 20.35 8.65
C ASP A 157 3.12 20.27 7.53
N LEU A 158 4.29 19.68 7.81
CA LEU A 158 5.34 19.48 6.79
C LEU A 158 4.88 18.53 5.68
N ILE A 159 4.28 17.40 6.04
CA ILE A 159 3.78 16.42 5.06
C ILE A 159 2.73 17.08 4.16
N ASP A 160 1.78 17.82 4.72
CA ASP A 160 0.73 18.51 3.97
C ASP A 160 1.31 19.55 2.99
N ILE A 161 2.31 20.33 3.42
CA ILE A 161 3.00 21.29 2.57
C ILE A 161 3.67 20.57 1.40
N VAL A 162 4.48 19.55 1.69
CA VAL A 162 5.23 18.80 0.66
C VAL A 162 4.29 18.10 -0.30
N TRP A 163 3.24 17.46 0.20
CA TRP A 163 2.26 16.77 -0.65
C TRP A 163 1.44 17.74 -1.52
N THR A 164 1.12 18.91 -1.00
CA THR A 164 0.47 19.97 -1.80
C THR A 164 1.36 20.41 -2.97
N VAL A 165 2.68 20.57 -2.73
CA VAL A 165 3.64 20.94 -3.79
C VAL A 165 3.88 19.77 -4.75
N GLU A 166 3.88 18.54 -4.25
CA GLU A 166 3.95 17.33 -5.08
C GLU A 166 2.80 17.27 -6.08
N LYS A 167 1.55 17.43 -5.63
CA LYS A 167 0.36 17.43 -6.50
C LYS A 167 0.43 18.56 -7.55
N LEU A 168 0.94 19.73 -7.17
CA LEU A 168 1.15 20.82 -8.11
C LEU A 168 2.20 20.43 -9.17
N ALA A 169 3.35 19.89 -8.73
CA ALA A 169 4.42 19.44 -9.63
C ALA A 169 3.94 18.37 -10.60
N ARG A 170 3.25 17.34 -10.11
CA ARG A 170 2.67 16.25 -10.91
C ARG A 170 1.69 16.75 -11.96
N ASN A 171 0.79 17.66 -11.60
CA ASN A 171 -0.13 18.29 -12.54
C ASN A 171 0.58 19.07 -13.65
N ILE A 172 1.70 19.71 -13.31
CA ILE A 172 2.51 20.47 -14.28
C ILE A 172 3.29 19.51 -15.17
N GLU A 173 3.94 18.49 -14.59
CA GLU A 173 4.70 17.47 -15.34
C GLU A 173 3.80 16.74 -16.33
N ASN A 174 2.59 16.33 -15.92
CA ASN A 174 1.62 15.68 -16.81
C ASN A 174 1.21 16.61 -17.97
N LYS A 175 0.93 17.90 -17.68
CA LYS A 175 0.60 18.88 -18.71
C LYS A 175 1.79 19.19 -19.62
N CYS A 176 3.01 19.26 -19.07
CA CYS A 176 4.23 19.49 -19.86
C CYS A 176 4.49 18.36 -20.85
N ASN A 177 4.24 17.11 -20.44
CA ASN A 177 4.32 15.95 -21.33
C ASN A 177 3.32 16.04 -22.50
N GLU A 178 2.15 16.65 -22.27
CA GLU A 178 1.13 16.87 -23.32
C GLU A 178 1.42 18.08 -24.22
N ILE A 179 2.08 19.14 -23.71
CA ILE A 179 2.15 20.49 -24.34
C ILE A 179 3.60 20.95 -24.64
N ASN A 180 4.63 20.17 -24.33
CA ASN A 180 6.07 20.55 -24.50
C ASN A 180 6.44 21.89 -23.84
N LEU A 181 6.08 22.12 -22.58
CA LEU A 181 6.49 23.28 -21.81
C LEU A 181 7.95 23.13 -21.32
N GLU A 182 8.82 24.08 -21.66
CA GLU A 182 10.27 23.99 -21.36
C GLU A 182 10.66 24.45 -19.94
N LYS A 183 9.74 25.05 -19.14
CA LYS A 183 10.05 25.56 -17.79
C LYS A 183 8.92 25.40 -16.80
N ALA A 184 9.28 25.03 -15.58
CA ALA A 184 8.34 25.05 -14.47
C ALA A 184 7.80 26.47 -14.23
N PRO A 185 6.48 26.64 -13.93
CA PRO A 185 5.91 27.94 -13.60
C PRO A 185 6.61 28.56 -12.38
N ALA A 186 6.70 29.89 -12.35
CA ALA A 186 7.32 30.63 -11.24
C ALA A 186 6.69 30.30 -9.87
N GLU A 187 5.42 29.93 -9.84
CA GLU A 187 4.74 29.47 -8.63
C GLU A 187 5.34 28.18 -8.08
N LEU A 188 5.61 27.18 -8.94
CA LEU A 188 6.22 25.94 -8.52
C LEU A 188 7.62 26.19 -7.94
N GLU A 189 8.45 27.01 -8.60
CA GLU A 189 9.80 27.33 -8.10
C GLU A 189 9.76 28.02 -6.72
N LEU A 190 8.82 28.93 -6.50
CA LEU A 190 8.62 29.56 -5.19
C LEU A 190 8.27 28.53 -4.11
N ARG A 191 7.34 27.61 -4.40
CA ARG A 191 6.93 26.56 -3.48
C ARG A 191 8.06 25.57 -3.19
N LEU A 192 8.83 25.21 -4.22
CA LEU A 192 9.99 24.33 -4.07
C LEU A 192 11.05 24.96 -3.17
N SER A 193 11.35 26.24 -3.34
CA SER A 193 12.29 26.94 -2.47
C SER A 193 11.85 26.93 -0.99
N GLN A 194 10.55 27.05 -0.73
CA GLN A 194 9.99 26.92 0.62
C GLN A 194 10.17 25.51 1.20
N VAL A 195 9.89 24.48 0.39
CA VAL A 195 10.08 23.05 0.80
C VAL A 195 11.56 22.78 1.07
N GLU A 196 12.46 23.25 0.20
CA GLU A 196 13.91 23.08 0.36
C GLU A 196 14.42 23.72 1.65
N GLU A 197 13.95 24.92 1.97
CA GLU A 197 14.31 25.63 3.21
C GLU A 197 13.75 24.93 4.45
N LEU A 198 12.45 24.56 4.44
CA LEU A 198 11.78 23.93 5.57
C LEU A 198 12.32 22.52 5.88
N CYS A 199 12.58 21.73 4.86
CA CYS A 199 13.00 20.34 5.01
C CYS A 199 14.51 20.12 4.94
N GLY A 200 15.31 21.17 4.64
CA GLY A 200 16.75 21.05 4.51
C GLY A 200 17.20 20.14 3.36
N VAL A 201 16.44 20.09 2.27
CA VAL A 201 16.69 19.24 1.10
C VAL A 201 16.98 20.07 -0.14
N THR A 202 17.49 19.43 -1.19
CA THR A 202 17.61 20.02 -2.52
C THR A 202 16.88 19.14 -3.51
N VAL A 203 15.99 19.72 -4.32
CA VAL A 203 15.23 19.03 -5.38
C VAL A 203 15.95 19.22 -6.71
N ASP A 204 16.30 18.13 -7.39
CA ASP A 204 16.95 18.13 -8.70
C ASP A 204 15.92 18.47 -9.79
N ARG A 205 16.04 19.67 -10.40
CA ARG A 205 15.14 20.16 -11.46
C ARG A 205 15.27 19.39 -12.79
N ASN A 206 16.26 18.50 -12.90
CA ASN A 206 16.46 17.67 -14.10
C ASN A 206 15.77 16.30 -14.02
N LYS A 207 15.10 16.01 -12.89
CA LYS A 207 14.35 14.76 -12.66
C LYS A 207 12.90 15.11 -12.34
N SER A 208 12.03 14.09 -12.31
CA SER A 208 10.66 14.29 -11.85
C SER A 208 10.66 14.93 -10.45
N ILE A 209 10.13 16.13 -10.35
CA ILE A 209 9.98 16.87 -9.10
C ILE A 209 8.92 16.19 -8.24
N ALA A 210 7.80 15.76 -8.86
CA ALA A 210 6.72 15.07 -8.17
C ALA A 210 7.22 13.80 -7.49
N GLN A 211 8.00 12.96 -8.18
CA GLN A 211 8.56 11.75 -7.59
C GLN A 211 9.49 12.07 -6.40
N GLN A 212 10.37 13.07 -6.52
CA GLN A 212 11.26 13.45 -5.43
C GLN A 212 10.49 13.94 -4.20
N LEU A 213 9.42 14.71 -4.41
CA LEU A 213 8.56 15.18 -3.33
C LEU A 213 7.75 14.04 -2.70
N LEU A 214 7.26 13.06 -3.47
CA LEU A 214 6.58 11.89 -2.93
C LEU A 214 7.53 11.04 -2.06
N ILE A 215 8.78 10.86 -2.49
CA ILE A 215 9.83 10.24 -1.67
C ILE A 215 10.08 11.02 -0.37
N LEU A 216 9.99 12.36 -0.42
CA LEU A 216 10.12 13.19 0.77
C LEU A 216 8.91 13.03 1.70
N VAL A 217 7.68 12.95 1.16
CA VAL A 217 6.46 12.63 1.94
C VAL A 217 6.63 11.31 2.68
N ASP A 218 7.08 10.25 2.01
CA ASP A 218 7.32 8.94 2.64
C ASP A 218 8.36 9.01 3.77
N LYS A 219 9.46 9.75 3.55
CA LYS A 219 10.49 9.95 4.58
C LYS A 219 9.97 10.72 5.79
N LEU A 220 9.17 11.76 5.56
CA LEU A 220 8.56 12.56 6.63
C LEU A 220 7.52 11.71 7.39
N SER A 221 6.75 10.87 6.71
CA SER A 221 5.79 9.95 7.33
C SER A 221 6.48 8.96 8.28
N GLY A 222 7.61 8.42 7.86
CA GLY A 222 8.40 7.47 8.66
C GLY A 222 9.44 8.11 9.59
N LEU A 223 9.28 9.37 9.99
CA LEU A 223 10.29 10.12 10.75
C LEU A 223 10.49 9.56 12.17
N TYR A 224 9.42 9.21 12.85
CA TYR A 224 9.46 8.72 14.23
C TYR A 224 9.59 7.20 14.28
N THR A 225 10.17 6.73 15.39
CA THR A 225 10.41 5.31 15.67
C THR A 225 9.48 4.79 16.77
N GLU A 226 9.41 3.47 16.94
CA GLU A 226 8.63 2.83 17.99
C GLU A 226 8.96 3.36 19.41
N LYS A 227 10.19 3.83 19.63
CA LYS A 227 10.62 4.33 20.95
C LYS A 227 10.11 5.74 21.26
N GLU A 228 9.76 6.49 20.22
CA GLU A 228 9.36 7.89 20.29
C GLU A 228 7.83 8.06 20.17
N ALA A 229 7.09 6.97 20.15
CA ALA A 229 5.67 6.96 19.89
C ALA A 229 4.91 6.03 20.84
N ASP A 230 3.66 6.34 21.13
CA ASP A 230 2.70 5.46 21.80
C ASP A 230 1.68 4.87 20.82
N TYR A 231 1.49 5.52 19.67
CA TYR A 231 0.49 5.17 18.68
C TYR A 231 1.13 4.94 17.31
N ILE A 232 0.44 4.14 16.50
CA ILE A 232 0.75 3.83 15.11
C ILE A 232 -0.47 4.11 14.25
N THR A 233 -0.25 4.48 13.00
CA THR A 233 -1.31 4.86 12.06
C THR A 233 -0.90 4.63 10.61
N LEU A 234 -1.84 4.71 9.68
CA LEU A 234 -1.59 5.00 8.29
C LEU A 234 -1.53 6.52 8.12
N MET A 235 -0.33 7.07 7.86
CA MET A 235 -0.08 8.51 7.92
C MET A 235 -1.01 9.32 6.99
N HIS A 236 -1.29 8.81 5.78
CA HIS A 236 -2.19 9.49 4.84
C HIS A 236 -3.64 9.60 5.36
N VAL A 237 -4.08 8.66 6.22
CA VAL A 237 -5.37 8.74 6.90
C VAL A 237 -5.30 9.69 8.09
N TRP A 238 -4.19 9.63 8.87
CA TRP A 238 -3.96 10.46 10.03
C TRP A 238 -3.99 11.96 9.76
N LEU A 239 -3.49 12.38 8.60
CA LEU A 239 -3.53 13.78 8.17
C LEU A 239 -4.97 14.33 8.13
N GLY A 240 -5.94 13.53 7.72
CA GLY A 240 -7.35 13.93 7.61
C GLY A 240 -8.25 13.50 8.77
N ASN A 241 -7.86 12.46 9.52
CA ASN A 241 -8.68 11.89 10.60
C ASN A 241 -7.83 11.54 11.82
N LYS A 242 -7.78 12.44 12.79
CA LYS A 242 -7.00 12.30 14.03
C LYS A 242 -7.56 11.23 15.01
N ASN A 243 -8.65 10.56 14.67
CA ASN A 243 -9.13 9.39 15.40
C ASN A 243 -8.53 8.08 14.88
N TYR A 244 -7.97 8.06 13.66
CA TYR A 244 -7.40 6.86 13.05
C TYR A 244 -5.99 6.59 13.59
N LYS A 245 -5.91 6.19 14.85
CA LYS A 245 -4.67 5.80 15.53
C LYS A 245 -4.90 4.62 16.44
N PHE A 246 -3.90 3.78 16.57
CA PHE A 246 -3.93 2.55 17.34
C PHE A 246 -2.76 2.51 18.32
N PRO A 247 -2.91 2.01 19.55
CA PRO A 247 -1.76 1.67 20.38
C PRO A 247 -0.78 0.82 19.58
N LYS A 248 0.49 1.19 19.57
CA LYS A 248 1.52 0.48 18.76
C LYS A 248 1.62 -1.02 19.11
N GLU A 249 1.20 -1.39 20.32
CA GLU A 249 1.17 -2.77 20.79
C GLU A 249 0.20 -3.65 20.01
N TYR A 250 -0.85 -3.09 19.39
CA TYR A 250 -1.85 -3.85 18.63
C TYR A 250 -1.23 -4.57 17.42
N TYR A 251 -0.19 -3.99 16.83
CA TYR A 251 0.52 -4.55 15.68
C TYR A 251 1.82 -5.28 16.04
N ARG A 252 2.00 -5.72 17.30
CA ARG A 252 3.17 -6.52 17.71
C ARG A 252 2.99 -8.01 17.52
N LYS A 253 1.75 -8.49 17.64
CA LYS A 253 1.43 -9.91 17.57
C LYS A 253 0.34 -10.14 16.54
N GLU A 254 0.45 -11.26 15.86
CA GLU A 254 -0.53 -11.71 14.90
C GLU A 254 -1.19 -13.01 15.33
N ILE A 255 -2.38 -13.21 14.85
CA ILE A 255 -3.03 -14.51 14.71
C ILE A 255 -3.35 -14.72 13.24
N ARG A 256 -3.44 -15.96 12.81
CA ARG A 256 -3.87 -16.29 11.46
C ARG A 256 -5.35 -16.64 11.48
N VAL A 257 -6.08 -16.07 10.55
CA VAL A 257 -7.51 -16.30 10.39
C VAL A 257 -7.82 -16.75 8.98
N PRO A 258 -8.89 -17.53 8.77
CA PRO A 258 -9.29 -17.98 7.43
C PRO A 258 -9.62 -16.80 6.50
N ILE A 259 -9.19 -16.91 5.24
CA ILE A 259 -9.64 -16.08 4.12
C ILE A 259 -9.78 -16.98 2.90
N GLU A 260 -11.00 -17.21 2.44
CA GLU A 260 -11.33 -18.19 1.38
C GLU A 260 -10.71 -19.57 1.70
N ASN A 261 -9.76 -20.03 0.90
CA ASN A 261 -9.08 -21.33 1.04
C ASN A 261 -7.68 -21.25 1.67
N THR A 262 -7.33 -20.13 2.28
CA THR A 262 -6.04 -19.90 2.94
C THR A 262 -6.22 -19.18 4.28
N GLU A 263 -5.12 -18.68 4.84
CA GLU A 263 -5.09 -17.90 6.06
C GLU A 263 -4.28 -16.62 5.85
N ILE A 264 -4.68 -15.55 6.52
CA ILE A 264 -4.00 -14.27 6.52
C ILE A 264 -3.68 -13.84 7.96
N PRO A 265 -2.51 -13.23 8.23
CA PRO A 265 -2.22 -12.67 9.54
C PRO A 265 -3.04 -11.40 9.80
N VAL A 266 -3.62 -11.32 10.99
CA VAL A 266 -4.33 -10.14 11.49
C VAL A 266 -3.77 -9.78 12.87
N PRO A 267 -3.83 -8.51 13.30
CA PRO A 267 -3.47 -8.12 14.66
C PRO A 267 -4.32 -8.88 15.69
N VAL A 268 -3.74 -9.28 16.80
CA VAL A 268 -4.52 -9.94 17.89
C VAL A 268 -5.68 -9.05 18.35
N GLU A 269 -5.48 -7.73 18.32
CA GLU A 269 -6.47 -6.73 18.74
C GLU A 269 -7.38 -6.24 17.57
N TYR A 270 -7.57 -7.08 16.54
CA TYR A 270 -8.36 -6.74 15.34
C TYR A 270 -9.77 -6.20 15.66
N ASP A 271 -10.40 -6.71 16.72
CA ASP A 271 -11.75 -6.27 17.13
C ASP A 271 -11.76 -4.79 17.59
N ALA A 272 -10.70 -4.33 18.21
CA ALA A 272 -10.55 -2.93 18.59
C ALA A 272 -10.24 -2.05 17.37
N ILE A 273 -9.44 -2.57 16.43
CA ILE A 273 -9.09 -1.87 15.18
C ILE A 273 -10.34 -1.66 14.31
N LEU A 274 -11.16 -2.69 14.13
CA LEU A 274 -12.36 -2.64 13.30
C LEU A 274 -13.50 -1.76 13.86
N LYS A 275 -13.37 -1.21 15.08
CA LYS A 275 -14.35 -0.32 15.72
C LYS A 275 -14.03 1.17 15.55
N ILE A 276 -12.88 1.50 14.99
CA ILE A 276 -12.44 2.88 14.73
C ILE A 276 -12.80 3.29 13.31
#